data_7335252c365e47bc4f2d6fea4d2fb1c1
#
_entry.id   7335252c365e47bc4f2d6fea4d2fb1c1
#
_cell.length_a   1.000
_cell.length_b   1.000
_cell.length_c   1.000
_cell.angle_alpha   90.00
_cell.angle_beta   90.00
_cell.angle_gamma   90.00
#
_symmetry.space_group_name_H-M   'P 1'
#
loop_
_entity.id
_entity.type
_entity.pdbx_description
1 polymer ?
#
loop_
_entity_poly.entity_id
_entity_poly.type
_entity_poly.pdbx_seq_one_letter_code
_entity_poly.pdbx_strand_id
1 'polypeptide(L)'
;RTIENDRDRKMTIMTTTFIPCGAKLPFIAMVAGAIFDGAPWVAPSAYFLGIFSIICSGIILKKTKLFVGDPAPFVMELPAYHLPTVGTVLRSMWERGWSFIKKAGTIITLSTIIIWFTTYFGFVDGTFTMLADDQIDFSILGRIGKAIAWIFAPLGFGNWQATVASITGLVAKENIVGTMGILYSAGEGTVYANMAATFTVVSGYAFLAFNLLCAPCFAAMGAIKREMNNTKWFWIAIGYQCGYAYLVGLVINQIAGLITGDTAFNVFTVIAILIIVGFIYLLFRPYKESKTCLLYTSPSPRDTERS
;
A
#
# COMPACT_ATOMS: atom_id res chain seq x y z
N ARG A 1 1.47 -4.95 19.35
CA ARG A 1 1.82 -5.30 20.75
C ARG A 1 0.63 -5.79 21.55
N THR A 2 -0.58 -5.51 21.13
CA THR A 2 -1.82 -5.98 21.75
C THR A 2 -2.24 -7.37 21.28
N ILE A 3 -1.68 -7.89 20.21
CA ILE A 3 -1.98 -9.22 19.67
C ILE A 3 -0.87 -10.16 20.11
N GLU A 4 -1.17 -11.08 21.02
CA GLU A 4 -0.21 -12.04 21.58
C GLU A 4 0.15 -13.13 20.59
N ASN A 5 -0.84 -13.60 19.79
CA ASN A 5 -0.62 -14.64 18.80
C ASN A 5 0.24 -14.11 17.63
N ASP A 6 1.40 -14.69 17.43
CA ASP A 6 2.36 -14.30 16.40
C ASP A 6 1.80 -14.44 14.97
N ARG A 7 0.91 -15.42 14.73
CA ARG A 7 0.23 -15.61 13.43
C ARG A 7 -0.75 -14.48 13.13
N ASP A 8 -1.63 -14.17 14.10
CA ASP A 8 -2.65 -13.14 13.94
C ASP A 8 -2.00 -11.76 13.85
N ARG A 9 -0.90 -11.54 14.58
CA ARG A 9 -0.09 -10.33 14.49
C ARG A 9 0.49 -10.15 13.09
N LYS A 10 1.11 -11.19 12.52
CA LYS A 10 1.66 -11.14 11.15
C LYS A 10 0.58 -10.89 10.11
N MET A 11 -0.55 -11.59 10.19
CA MET A 11 -1.69 -11.40 9.30
C MET A 11 -2.23 -9.97 9.39
N THR A 12 -2.41 -9.43 10.59
CA THR A 12 -2.86 -8.05 10.82
C THR A 12 -1.89 -7.04 10.21
N ILE A 13 -0.58 -7.22 10.42
CA ILE A 13 0.44 -6.32 9.84
C ILE A 13 0.40 -6.35 8.31
N MET A 14 0.16 -7.50 7.69
CA MET A 14 0.10 -7.64 6.24
C MET A 14 -1.12 -6.93 5.62
N THR A 15 -2.23 -6.84 6.35
CA THR A 15 -3.51 -6.34 5.83
C THR A 15 -3.83 -4.90 6.27
N THR A 16 -3.42 -4.48 7.46
CA THR A 16 -3.77 -3.16 8.02
C THR A 16 -3.31 -1.97 7.15
N THR A 17 -2.24 -2.14 6.38
CA THR A 17 -1.68 -1.09 5.51
C THR A 17 -2.56 -0.72 4.32
N PHE A 18 -3.59 -1.50 4.02
CA PHE A 18 -4.54 -1.22 2.93
C PHE A 18 -5.47 -0.04 3.26
N ILE A 19 -5.69 0.27 4.53
CA ILE A 19 -6.43 1.48 4.89
C ILE A 19 -5.61 2.73 4.52
N PRO A 20 -6.23 3.74 3.91
CA PRO A 20 -5.58 5.01 3.63
C PRO A 20 -5.09 5.68 4.93
N CYS A 21 -3.82 6.03 4.98
CA CYS A 21 -3.27 6.88 6.04
C CYS A 21 -3.41 8.36 5.66
N GLY A 22 -3.21 9.26 6.61
CA GLY A 22 -3.28 10.71 6.37
C GLY A 22 -2.37 11.20 5.23
N ALA A 23 -1.21 10.57 5.03
CA ALA A 23 -0.28 10.85 3.95
C ALA A 23 -0.81 10.52 2.54
N LYS A 24 -1.80 9.63 2.43
CA LYS A 24 -2.44 9.29 1.16
C LYS A 24 -3.58 10.25 0.79
N LEU A 25 -4.09 11.05 1.73
CA LEU A 25 -5.21 11.97 1.47
C LEU A 25 -4.91 13.03 0.40
N PRO A 26 -3.77 13.73 0.41
CA PRO A 26 -3.43 14.69 -0.64
C PRO A 26 -3.36 14.04 -2.03
N PHE A 27 -2.86 12.81 -2.11
CA PHE A 27 -2.83 12.04 -3.35
C PHE A 27 -4.24 11.68 -3.84
N ILE A 28 -5.11 11.20 -2.95
CA ILE A 28 -6.52 10.93 -3.29
C ILE A 28 -7.22 12.21 -3.79
N ALA A 29 -6.99 13.34 -3.11
CA ALA A 29 -7.57 14.63 -3.50
C ALA A 29 -7.06 15.10 -4.86
N MET A 30 -5.75 14.95 -5.14
CA MET A 30 -5.16 15.31 -6.43
C MET A 30 -5.75 14.48 -7.58
N VAL A 31 -5.84 13.15 -7.42
CA VAL A 31 -6.44 12.26 -8.44
C VAL A 31 -7.93 12.60 -8.63
N ALA A 32 -8.68 12.82 -7.54
CA ALA A 32 -10.07 13.20 -7.60
C ALA A 32 -10.28 14.54 -8.36
N GLY A 33 -9.42 15.52 -8.09
CA GLY A 33 -9.49 16.84 -8.74
C GLY A 33 -9.04 16.81 -10.21
N ALA A 34 -7.99 16.06 -10.53
CA ALA A 34 -7.40 16.07 -11.87
C ALA A 34 -8.14 15.16 -12.86
N ILE A 35 -8.60 13.98 -12.45
CA ILE A 35 -9.14 12.95 -13.36
C ILE A 35 -10.65 12.83 -13.24
N PHE A 36 -11.22 13.11 -12.06
CA PHE A 36 -12.65 12.94 -11.77
C PHE A 36 -13.40 14.26 -11.59
N ASP A 37 -12.82 15.36 -12.04
CA ASP A 37 -13.41 16.71 -11.95
C ASP A 37 -13.95 17.07 -10.55
N GLY A 38 -13.21 16.67 -9.52
CA GLY A 38 -13.56 16.93 -8.12
C GLY A 38 -14.71 16.07 -7.58
N ALA A 39 -15.05 14.94 -8.21
CA ALA A 39 -16.16 14.10 -7.80
C ALA A 39 -16.04 13.63 -6.33
N PRO A 40 -17.05 13.94 -5.47
CA PRO A 40 -16.95 13.70 -4.02
C PRO A 40 -16.97 12.22 -3.63
N TRP A 41 -17.39 11.33 -4.50
CA TRP A 41 -17.46 9.88 -4.25
C TRP A 41 -16.07 9.17 -4.29
N VAL A 42 -15.06 9.79 -4.91
CA VAL A 42 -13.73 9.16 -5.12
C VAL A 42 -13.03 8.89 -3.78
N ALA A 43 -13.04 9.86 -2.87
CA ALA A 43 -12.40 9.69 -1.57
C ALA A 43 -13.09 8.60 -0.72
N PRO A 44 -14.43 8.60 -0.53
CA PRO A 44 -15.11 7.49 0.14
C PRO A 44 -14.85 6.14 -0.51
N SER A 45 -14.89 6.04 -1.85
CA SER A 45 -14.65 4.79 -2.58
C SER A 45 -13.26 4.21 -2.31
N ALA A 46 -12.24 5.07 -2.18
CA ALA A 46 -10.88 4.67 -1.85
C ALA A 46 -10.81 4.02 -0.44
N TYR A 47 -11.54 4.56 0.54
CA TYR A 47 -11.64 3.96 1.88
C TYR A 47 -12.39 2.62 1.85
N PHE A 48 -13.52 2.55 1.15
CA PHE A 48 -14.26 1.29 1.00
C PHE A 48 -13.44 0.22 0.28
N LEU A 49 -12.66 0.59 -0.75
CA LEU A 49 -11.73 -0.30 -1.42
C LEU A 49 -10.68 -0.86 -0.44
N GLY A 50 -10.13 -0.01 0.41
CA GLY A 50 -9.18 -0.41 1.45
C GLY A 50 -9.79 -1.40 2.45
N ILE A 51 -10.97 -1.10 2.98
CA ILE A 51 -11.71 -1.96 3.92
C ILE A 51 -12.06 -3.30 3.27
N PHE A 52 -12.60 -3.28 2.05
CA PHE A 52 -12.92 -4.49 1.29
C PHE A 52 -11.68 -5.36 1.06
N SER A 53 -10.55 -4.73 0.71
CA SER A 53 -9.27 -5.41 0.53
C SER A 53 -8.78 -6.08 1.81
N ILE A 54 -8.96 -5.46 2.98
CA ILE A 54 -8.61 -6.05 4.28
C ILE A 54 -9.47 -7.29 4.55
N ILE A 55 -10.78 -7.19 4.34
CA ILE A 55 -11.71 -8.30 4.60
C ILE A 55 -11.37 -9.47 3.69
N CYS A 56 -11.29 -9.25 2.38
CA CYS A 56 -10.98 -10.30 1.40
C CYS A 56 -9.61 -10.93 1.66
N SER A 57 -8.59 -10.10 1.85
CA SER A 57 -7.22 -10.54 2.14
C SER A 57 -7.15 -11.32 3.45
N GLY A 58 -7.81 -10.85 4.52
CA GLY A 58 -7.88 -11.53 5.82
C GLY A 58 -8.51 -12.90 5.72
N ILE A 59 -9.65 -13.03 5.01
CA ILE A 59 -10.32 -14.32 4.80
C ILE A 59 -9.42 -15.27 4.00
N ILE A 60 -8.79 -14.81 2.94
CA ILE A 60 -7.91 -15.63 2.09
C ILE A 60 -6.67 -16.08 2.88
N LEU A 61 -6.00 -15.18 3.59
CA LEU A 61 -4.82 -15.50 4.39
C LEU A 61 -5.15 -16.50 5.49
N LYS A 62 -6.28 -16.34 6.21
CA LYS A 62 -6.71 -17.26 7.26
C LYS A 62 -6.94 -18.69 6.72
N LYS A 63 -7.34 -18.83 5.46
CA LYS A 63 -7.52 -20.14 4.80
C LYS A 63 -6.22 -20.76 4.29
N THR A 64 -5.13 -20.03 4.34
CA THR A 64 -3.81 -20.52 3.92
C THR A 64 -3.16 -21.33 5.03
N LYS A 65 -2.47 -22.42 4.70
CA LYS A 65 -1.80 -23.30 5.68
C LYS A 65 -0.83 -22.56 6.65
N LEU A 66 -0.33 -21.39 6.26
CA LEU A 66 0.58 -20.58 7.06
C LEU A 66 -0.11 -19.88 8.24
N PHE A 67 -1.41 -19.61 8.12
CA PHE A 67 -2.20 -18.84 9.09
C PHE A 67 -3.41 -19.61 9.64
N VAL A 68 -3.53 -20.90 9.29
CA VAL A 68 -4.55 -21.80 9.85
C VAL A 68 -4.28 -22.05 11.32
N GLY A 69 -5.28 -21.89 12.18
CA GLY A 69 -5.24 -22.18 13.61
C GLY A 69 -6.37 -21.48 14.35
N ASP A 70 -6.67 -21.98 15.55
CA ASP A 70 -7.70 -21.41 16.39
C ASP A 70 -7.33 -19.99 16.84
N PRO A 71 -8.30 -19.06 16.93
CA PRO A 71 -8.07 -17.75 17.51
C PRO A 71 -7.59 -17.93 18.94
N ALA A 72 -6.54 -17.17 19.32
CA ALA A 72 -6.08 -17.17 20.71
C ALA A 72 -7.24 -16.76 21.62
N PRO A 73 -7.50 -17.49 22.71
CA PRO A 73 -8.50 -17.07 23.68
C PRO A 73 -8.08 -15.69 24.20
N PHE A 74 -8.95 -14.72 24.03
CA PHE A 74 -8.72 -13.37 24.55
C PHE A 74 -9.00 -13.37 26.06
N VAL A 75 -8.04 -13.84 26.83
CA VAL A 75 -8.06 -13.77 28.29
C VAL A 75 -7.10 -12.65 28.69
N MET A 76 -7.62 -11.45 28.79
CA MET A 76 -6.88 -10.33 29.36
C MET A 76 -7.52 -10.00 30.70
N GLU A 77 -6.83 -10.31 31.79
CA GLU A 77 -7.18 -9.73 33.08
C GLU A 77 -7.03 -8.21 32.95
N LEU A 78 -8.15 -7.50 33.04
CA LEU A 78 -8.14 -6.04 32.99
C LEU A 78 -7.44 -5.54 34.27
N PRO A 79 -6.26 -4.90 34.14
CA PRO A 79 -5.64 -4.28 35.31
C PRO A 79 -6.56 -3.19 35.85
N ALA A 80 -6.52 -2.98 37.17
CA ALA A 80 -7.32 -1.96 37.83
C ALA A 80 -7.10 -0.60 37.15
N TYR A 81 -8.19 0.05 36.73
CA TYR A 81 -8.12 1.35 36.08
C TYR A 81 -7.68 2.42 37.09
N HIS A 82 -6.52 2.99 36.86
CA HIS A 82 -6.05 4.20 37.54
C HIS A 82 -6.10 5.38 36.57
N LEU A 83 -6.64 6.51 37.00
CA LEU A 83 -6.59 7.73 36.21
C LEU A 83 -5.13 8.13 36.05
N PRO A 84 -4.64 8.24 34.78
CA PRO A 84 -3.26 8.59 34.53
C PRO A 84 -3.00 10.05 34.95
N THR A 85 -1.87 10.31 35.59
CA THR A 85 -1.48 11.68 35.92
C THR A 85 -1.14 12.46 34.65
N VAL A 86 -1.58 13.71 34.55
CA VAL A 86 -1.37 14.57 33.38
C VAL A 86 0.11 14.65 33.01
N GLY A 87 1.01 14.76 34.01
CA GLY A 87 2.45 14.81 33.77
C GLY A 87 3.01 13.57 33.09
N THR A 88 2.55 12.35 33.49
CA THR A 88 2.98 11.09 32.87
C THR A 88 2.48 10.98 31.43
N VAL A 89 1.24 11.41 31.16
CA VAL A 89 0.66 11.42 29.82
C VAL A 89 1.44 12.35 28.88
N LEU A 90 1.64 13.61 29.31
CA LEU A 90 2.37 14.61 28.52
C LEU A 90 3.81 14.19 28.23
N ARG A 91 4.50 13.64 29.24
CA ARG A 91 5.86 13.14 29.06
C ARG A 91 5.94 11.96 28.08
N SER A 92 5.07 10.98 28.23
CA SER A 92 4.99 9.83 27.32
C SER A 92 4.63 10.25 25.89
N MET A 93 3.72 11.21 25.74
CA MET A 93 3.34 11.78 24.45
C MET A 93 4.52 12.49 23.81
N TRP A 94 5.24 13.32 24.56
CA TRP A 94 6.43 14.02 24.07
C TRP A 94 7.55 13.07 23.66
N GLU A 95 7.90 12.10 24.49
CA GLU A 95 8.96 11.11 24.20
C GLU A 95 8.64 10.29 22.95
N ARG A 96 7.39 9.85 22.79
CA ARG A 96 6.93 9.10 21.62
C ARG A 96 6.89 10.00 20.36
N GLY A 97 6.35 11.20 20.49
CA GLY A 97 6.29 12.19 19.41
C GLY A 97 7.67 12.59 18.93
N TRP A 98 8.57 12.92 19.83
CA TRP A 98 9.94 13.29 19.51
C TRP A 98 10.73 12.13 18.85
N SER A 99 10.57 10.92 19.39
CA SER A 99 11.17 9.71 18.78
C SER A 99 10.65 9.45 17.37
N PHE A 100 9.37 9.68 17.13
CA PHE A 100 8.77 9.57 15.79
C PHE A 100 9.31 10.65 14.84
N ILE A 101 9.30 11.93 15.24
CA ILE A 101 9.80 13.06 14.45
C ILE A 101 11.27 12.82 14.06
N LYS A 102 12.11 12.42 15.03
CA LYS A 102 13.53 12.18 14.76
C LYS A 102 13.74 11.05 13.74
N LYS A 103 13.02 9.94 13.85
CA LYS A 103 13.17 8.80 12.93
C LYS A 103 12.53 9.05 11.57
N ALA A 104 11.29 9.51 11.54
CA ALA A 104 10.58 9.79 10.30
C ALA A 104 11.22 10.96 9.55
N GLY A 105 11.54 12.04 10.25
CA GLY A 105 12.17 13.21 9.67
C GLY A 105 13.52 12.89 9.02
N THR A 106 14.38 12.09 9.66
CA THR A 106 15.67 11.70 9.08
C THR A 106 15.49 10.88 7.78
N ILE A 107 14.59 9.90 7.80
CA ILE A 107 14.33 9.06 6.63
C ILE A 107 13.72 9.89 5.49
N ILE A 108 12.73 10.72 5.79
CA ILE A 108 12.06 11.57 4.80
C ILE A 108 13.05 12.55 4.19
N THR A 109 13.84 13.26 5.01
CA THR A 109 14.83 14.23 4.51
C THR A 109 15.87 13.58 3.62
N LEU A 110 16.47 12.46 4.07
CA LEU A 110 17.44 11.73 3.25
C LEU A 110 16.85 11.27 1.93
N SER A 111 15.65 10.71 1.98
CA SER A 111 14.94 10.24 0.79
C SER A 111 14.60 11.36 -0.17
N THR A 112 14.17 12.50 0.35
CA THR A 112 13.85 13.68 -0.48
C THR A 112 15.09 14.20 -1.19
N ILE A 113 16.24 14.23 -0.52
CA ILE A 113 17.52 14.63 -1.13
C ILE A 113 17.90 13.67 -2.26
N ILE A 114 17.76 12.35 -2.05
CA ILE A 114 18.06 11.34 -3.07
C ILE A 114 17.13 11.49 -4.27
N ILE A 115 15.82 11.65 -4.04
CA ILE A 115 14.84 11.86 -5.10
C ILE A 115 15.14 13.14 -5.87
N TRP A 116 15.39 14.25 -5.16
CA TRP A 116 15.75 15.52 -5.79
C TRP A 116 16.97 15.34 -6.70
N PHE A 117 18.04 14.73 -6.16
CA PHE A 117 19.25 14.47 -6.94
C PHE A 117 18.96 13.62 -8.19
N THR A 118 18.25 12.52 -8.06
CA THR A 118 17.93 11.61 -9.18
C THR A 118 16.97 12.22 -10.20
N THR A 119 16.16 13.21 -9.80
CA THR A 119 15.23 13.93 -10.67
C THR A 119 15.93 15.02 -11.48
N TYR A 120 16.83 15.77 -10.85
CA TYR A 120 17.47 16.93 -11.50
C TYR A 120 18.84 16.64 -12.08
N PHE A 121 19.40 15.44 -11.89
CA PHE A 121 20.66 15.05 -12.50
C PHE A 121 20.45 13.92 -13.51
N GLY A 122 21.12 14.03 -14.64
CA GLY A 122 21.03 13.05 -15.71
C GLY A 122 22.16 13.17 -16.72
N PHE A 123 22.07 12.36 -17.78
CA PHE A 123 23.03 12.36 -18.85
C PHE A 123 22.39 12.94 -20.12
N VAL A 124 22.88 14.11 -20.56
CA VAL A 124 22.53 14.72 -21.84
C VAL A 124 23.79 14.72 -22.69
N ASP A 125 23.71 14.20 -23.90
CA ASP A 125 24.82 14.10 -24.85
C ASP A 125 26.12 13.50 -24.30
N GLY A 126 25.97 12.54 -23.37
CA GLY A 126 27.09 11.84 -22.73
C GLY A 126 27.75 12.61 -21.58
N THR A 127 27.32 13.82 -21.28
CA THR A 127 27.79 14.62 -20.14
C THR A 127 26.81 14.54 -18.98
N PHE A 128 27.35 14.40 -17.76
CA PHE A 128 26.57 14.44 -16.53
C PHE A 128 26.34 15.89 -16.13
N THR A 129 25.09 16.36 -16.23
CA THR A 129 24.73 17.75 -15.95
C THR A 129 23.48 17.85 -15.10
N MET A 130 23.28 19.02 -14.50
CA MET A 130 22.01 19.37 -13.86
C MET A 130 21.00 19.73 -14.97
N LEU A 131 19.85 19.10 -14.93
CA LEU A 131 18.79 19.22 -15.94
C LEU A 131 17.88 20.41 -15.61
N ALA A 132 17.43 21.11 -16.63
CA ALA A 132 16.33 22.06 -16.52
C ALA A 132 14.98 21.33 -16.53
N ASP A 133 13.91 22.03 -16.12
CA ASP A 133 12.58 21.42 -15.96
C ASP A 133 12.01 20.81 -17.26
N ASP A 134 12.43 21.29 -18.42
CA ASP A 134 12.09 20.75 -19.74
C ASP A 134 12.85 19.47 -20.13
N GLN A 135 13.94 19.16 -19.43
CA GLN A 135 14.85 18.04 -19.72
C GLN A 135 14.75 16.89 -18.71
N ILE A 136 13.76 16.90 -17.84
CA ILE A 136 13.56 15.87 -16.78
C ILE A 136 13.42 14.46 -17.37
N ASP A 137 13.03 14.35 -18.63
CA ASP A 137 12.96 13.09 -19.39
C ASP A 137 14.30 12.34 -19.47
N PHE A 138 15.43 13.05 -19.41
CA PHE A 138 16.79 12.50 -19.43
C PHE A 138 17.36 12.25 -18.05
N SER A 139 16.59 12.52 -16.99
CA SER A 139 17.00 12.28 -15.61
C SER A 139 17.25 10.79 -15.34
N ILE A 140 18.06 10.52 -14.33
CA ILE A 140 18.29 9.14 -13.87
C ILE A 140 16.95 8.48 -13.52
N LEU A 141 16.09 9.20 -12.83
CA LEU A 141 14.78 8.72 -12.42
C LEU A 141 13.83 8.50 -13.62
N GLY A 142 13.88 9.39 -14.63
CA GLY A 142 13.13 9.24 -15.88
C GLY A 142 13.55 8.02 -16.68
N ARG A 143 14.85 7.74 -16.76
CA ARG A 143 15.36 6.52 -17.42
C ARG A 143 14.93 5.24 -16.72
N ILE A 144 14.99 5.21 -15.37
CA ILE A 144 14.48 4.10 -14.58
C ILE A 144 12.98 3.93 -14.81
N GLY A 145 12.22 5.03 -14.78
CA GLY A 145 10.79 5.02 -15.04
C GLY A 145 10.45 4.44 -16.42
N LYS A 146 11.13 4.87 -17.47
CA LYS A 146 10.96 4.34 -18.85
C LYS A 146 11.28 2.85 -18.94
N ALA A 147 12.34 2.39 -18.25
CA ALA A 147 12.73 0.98 -18.25
C ALA A 147 11.72 0.07 -17.54
N ILE A 148 10.96 0.58 -16.59
CA ILE A 148 10.01 -0.20 -15.77
C ILE A 148 8.54 0.03 -16.20
N ALA A 149 8.26 1.10 -16.96
CA ALA A 149 6.91 1.52 -17.34
C ALA A 149 6.07 0.40 -18.00
N TRP A 150 6.70 -0.50 -18.75
CA TRP A 150 6.03 -1.63 -19.40
C TRP A 150 5.34 -2.57 -18.42
N ILE A 151 5.81 -2.67 -17.17
CA ILE A 151 5.18 -3.49 -16.12
C ILE A 151 3.80 -2.93 -15.76
N PHE A 152 3.64 -1.61 -15.82
CA PHE A 152 2.40 -0.93 -15.48
C PHE A 152 1.45 -0.71 -16.67
N ALA A 153 1.90 -1.05 -17.89
CA ALA A 153 1.06 -0.96 -19.08
C ALA A 153 -0.27 -1.74 -18.96
N PRO A 154 -0.30 -2.99 -18.42
CA PRO A 154 -1.56 -3.72 -18.23
C PRO A 154 -2.53 -3.07 -17.25
N LEU A 155 -2.03 -2.20 -16.35
CA LEU A 155 -2.82 -1.45 -15.38
C LEU A 155 -3.37 -0.14 -15.97
N GLY A 156 -3.05 0.19 -17.23
CA GLY A 156 -3.52 1.39 -17.92
C GLY A 156 -2.69 2.66 -17.68
N PHE A 157 -1.64 2.60 -16.86
CA PHE A 157 -0.74 3.73 -16.60
C PHE A 157 0.73 3.39 -16.88
N GLY A 158 0.98 2.77 -18.03
CA GLY A 158 2.33 2.44 -18.52
C GLY A 158 3.17 3.64 -18.97
N ASN A 159 2.84 4.86 -18.58
CA ASN A 159 3.65 6.04 -18.81
C ASN A 159 4.76 6.14 -17.75
N TRP A 160 5.89 6.70 -18.14
CA TRP A 160 7.05 6.79 -17.25
C TRP A 160 6.81 7.74 -16.07
N GLN A 161 5.99 8.79 -16.24
CA GLN A 161 5.67 9.75 -15.19
C GLN A 161 4.90 9.10 -14.04
N ALA A 162 3.84 8.35 -14.33
CA ALA A 162 3.07 7.62 -13.33
C ALA A 162 3.92 6.52 -12.66
N THR A 163 4.79 5.87 -13.43
CA THR A 163 5.73 4.86 -12.91
C THR A 163 6.68 5.48 -11.90
N VAL A 164 7.31 6.60 -12.26
CA VAL A 164 8.21 7.36 -11.37
C VAL A 164 7.46 7.81 -10.12
N ALA A 165 6.26 8.38 -10.26
CA ALA A 165 5.44 8.80 -9.13
C ALA A 165 5.11 7.63 -8.19
N SER A 166 4.82 6.44 -8.73
CA SER A 166 4.58 5.24 -7.92
C SER A 166 5.83 4.80 -7.16
N ILE A 167 7.01 4.86 -7.79
CA ILE A 167 8.30 4.51 -7.15
C ILE A 167 8.63 5.51 -6.04
N THR A 168 8.53 6.82 -6.30
CA THR A 168 8.78 7.84 -5.30
C THR A 168 7.79 7.77 -4.14
N GLY A 169 6.56 7.33 -4.41
CA GLY A 169 5.54 7.04 -3.42
C GLY A 169 5.85 5.88 -2.48
N LEU A 170 6.75 4.96 -2.83
CA LEU A 170 7.26 3.95 -1.89
C LEU A 170 8.21 4.56 -0.85
N VAL A 171 8.89 5.62 -1.20
CA VAL A 171 9.76 6.34 -0.26
C VAL A 171 8.94 7.13 0.74
N ALA A 172 8.07 8.01 0.23
CA ALA A 172 7.10 8.75 1.03
C ALA A 172 5.85 9.00 0.17
N LYS A 173 4.66 8.71 0.71
CA LYS A 173 3.41 8.81 -0.06
C LYS A 173 3.08 10.25 -0.46
N GLU A 174 3.52 11.22 0.32
CA GLU A 174 3.42 12.65 0.01
C GLU A 174 4.19 13.02 -1.26
N ASN A 175 5.29 12.34 -1.55
CA ASN A 175 6.12 12.61 -2.72
C ASN A 175 5.42 12.31 -4.04
N ILE A 176 4.38 11.46 -4.06
CA ILE A 176 3.59 11.23 -5.28
C ILE A 176 3.04 12.56 -5.81
N VAL A 177 2.44 13.35 -4.92
CA VAL A 177 1.82 14.63 -5.30
C VAL A 177 2.88 15.61 -5.83
N GLY A 178 4.00 15.75 -5.11
CA GLY A 178 5.11 16.60 -5.55
C GLY A 178 5.71 16.16 -6.88
N THR A 179 5.96 14.85 -7.04
CA THR A 179 6.51 14.29 -8.28
C THR A 179 5.54 14.46 -9.45
N MET A 180 4.26 14.17 -9.26
CA MET A 180 3.24 14.40 -10.29
C MET A 180 3.13 15.89 -10.63
N GLY A 181 3.19 16.78 -9.63
CA GLY A 181 3.23 18.22 -9.83
C GLY A 181 4.38 18.65 -10.76
N ILE A 182 5.58 18.16 -10.52
CA ILE A 182 6.76 18.48 -11.33
C ILE A 182 6.66 17.87 -12.72
N LEU A 183 6.35 16.57 -12.82
CA LEU A 183 6.38 15.84 -14.09
C LEU A 183 5.26 16.24 -15.07
N TYR A 184 4.14 16.75 -14.55
CA TYR A 184 3.02 17.23 -15.37
C TYR A 184 2.95 18.75 -15.48
N SER A 185 3.91 19.50 -14.90
CA SER A 185 4.03 20.95 -15.09
C SER A 185 4.74 21.32 -16.38
N ALA A 186 5.50 20.39 -16.98
CA ALA A 186 6.33 20.63 -18.17
C ALA A 186 5.55 20.79 -19.51
N GLY A 187 4.20 20.82 -19.49
CA GLY A 187 3.35 21.02 -20.66
C GLY A 187 2.66 22.39 -20.68
N GLU A 188 2.10 22.76 -21.83
CA GLU A 188 1.20 23.91 -21.93
C GLU A 188 -0.11 23.57 -21.19
N GLY A 189 -0.39 24.26 -20.09
CA GLY A 189 -1.62 24.07 -19.31
C GLY A 189 -1.35 23.87 -17.80
N THR A 190 -2.43 23.63 -17.08
CA THR A 190 -2.33 23.30 -15.64
C THR A 190 -1.92 21.85 -15.46
N VAL A 191 -1.26 21.51 -14.36
CA VAL A 191 -0.92 20.13 -13.98
C VAL A 191 -2.13 19.20 -14.09
N TYR A 192 -3.29 19.66 -13.67
CA TYR A 192 -4.53 18.89 -13.70
C TYR A 192 -5.02 18.61 -15.14
N ALA A 193 -4.92 19.58 -16.04
CA ALA A 193 -5.27 19.38 -17.44
C ALA A 193 -4.34 18.36 -18.13
N ASN A 194 -3.05 18.43 -17.88
CA ASN A 194 -2.07 17.49 -18.43
C ASN A 194 -2.26 16.07 -17.88
N MET A 195 -2.62 15.95 -16.60
CA MET A 195 -2.98 14.65 -16.02
C MET A 195 -4.27 14.10 -16.65
N ALA A 196 -5.31 14.92 -16.76
CA ALA A 196 -6.59 14.52 -17.39
C ALA A 196 -6.40 14.07 -18.85
N ALA A 197 -5.48 14.69 -19.58
CA ALA A 197 -5.16 14.28 -20.95
C ALA A 197 -4.40 12.93 -21.02
N THR A 198 -3.70 12.55 -19.95
CA THR A 198 -2.86 11.34 -19.93
C THR A 198 -3.60 10.12 -19.38
N PHE A 199 -4.50 10.32 -18.43
CA PHE A 199 -5.25 9.25 -17.78
C PHE A 199 -6.69 9.21 -18.27
N THR A 200 -7.19 8.01 -18.55
CA THR A 200 -8.65 7.80 -18.61
C THR A 200 -9.21 7.69 -17.20
N VAL A 201 -10.50 7.82 -17.03
CA VAL A 201 -11.17 7.66 -15.73
C VAL A 201 -10.84 6.30 -15.10
N VAL A 202 -10.82 5.24 -15.92
CA VAL A 202 -10.54 3.88 -15.47
C VAL A 202 -9.07 3.70 -15.09
N SER A 203 -8.14 4.16 -15.94
CA SER A 203 -6.70 4.06 -15.66
C SER A 203 -6.29 4.94 -14.46
N GLY A 204 -6.93 6.09 -14.29
CA GLY A 204 -6.74 6.95 -13.12
C GLY A 204 -7.21 6.30 -11.82
N TYR A 205 -8.35 5.58 -11.85
CA TYR A 205 -8.80 4.83 -10.68
C TYR A 205 -7.92 3.60 -10.40
N ALA A 206 -7.42 2.93 -11.44
CA ALA A 206 -6.46 1.83 -11.29
C ALA A 206 -5.12 2.32 -10.67
N PHE A 207 -4.65 3.50 -11.10
CA PHE A 207 -3.48 4.16 -10.53
C PHE A 207 -3.69 4.52 -9.05
N LEU A 208 -4.87 5.07 -8.72
CA LEU A 208 -5.27 5.35 -7.35
C LEU A 208 -5.27 4.07 -6.51
N ALA A 209 -5.96 3.03 -6.97
CA ALA A 209 -6.08 1.74 -6.27
C ALA A 209 -4.71 1.09 -6.03
N PHE A 210 -3.84 1.08 -7.06
CA PHE A 210 -2.49 0.53 -6.93
C PHE A 210 -1.68 1.26 -5.86
N ASN A 211 -1.60 2.58 -5.91
CA ASN A 211 -0.82 3.37 -4.95
C ASN A 211 -1.43 3.36 -3.53
N LEU A 212 -2.74 3.12 -3.44
CA LEU A 212 -3.44 2.96 -2.17
C LEU A 212 -3.08 1.65 -1.49
N LEU A 213 -3.12 0.53 -2.23
CA LEU A 213 -2.95 -0.83 -1.71
C LEU A 213 -1.50 -1.30 -1.73
N CYS A 214 -0.63 -0.68 -2.52
CA CYS A 214 0.79 -1.01 -2.58
C CYS A 214 1.48 -0.84 -1.22
N ALA A 215 2.67 -1.41 -1.10
CA ALA A 215 3.50 -1.33 0.10
C ALA A 215 3.53 0.10 0.68
N PRO A 216 3.54 0.23 2.01
CA PRO A 216 3.58 1.53 2.67
C PRO A 216 4.95 2.20 2.48
N CYS A 217 5.05 3.47 2.90
CA CYS A 217 6.30 4.23 2.83
C CYS A 217 7.43 3.60 3.69
N PHE A 218 8.67 3.98 3.42
CA PHE A 218 9.84 3.44 4.12
C PHE A 218 9.77 3.58 5.64
N ALA A 219 9.18 4.66 6.15
CA ALA A 219 8.98 4.84 7.58
C ALA A 219 8.08 3.74 8.18
N ALA A 220 6.97 3.42 7.50
CA ALA A 220 6.08 2.33 7.90
C ALA A 220 6.70 0.94 7.66
N MET A 221 7.48 0.76 6.58
CA MET A 221 8.25 -0.47 6.35
C MET A 221 9.24 -0.73 7.48
N GLY A 222 9.90 0.32 7.99
CA GLY A 222 10.78 0.22 9.17
C GLY A 222 10.04 -0.22 10.43
N ALA A 223 8.80 0.23 10.63
CA ALA A 223 7.95 -0.24 11.71
C ALA A 223 7.53 -1.71 11.53
N ILE A 224 7.11 -2.09 10.32
CA ILE A 224 6.77 -3.49 9.97
C ILE A 224 7.95 -4.42 10.23
N LYS A 225 9.16 -4.05 9.77
CA LYS A 225 10.37 -4.86 10.00
C LYS A 225 10.64 -5.10 11.49
N ARG A 226 10.44 -4.08 12.31
CA ARG A 226 10.63 -4.18 13.76
C ARG A 226 9.55 -5.05 14.44
N GLU A 227 8.29 -4.91 14.04
CA GLU A 227 7.19 -5.69 14.63
C GLU A 227 7.15 -7.14 14.12
N MET A 228 7.60 -7.41 12.89
CA MET A 228 7.73 -8.76 12.33
C MET A 228 8.88 -9.55 12.97
N ASN A 229 9.91 -8.88 13.48
CA ASN A 229 11.11 -9.44 14.08
C ASN A 229 11.76 -10.59 13.26
N ASN A 230 11.49 -10.62 11.95
CA ASN A 230 11.98 -11.63 11.03
C ASN A 230 12.04 -11.04 9.61
N THR A 231 13.27 -10.98 9.05
CA THR A 231 13.51 -10.39 7.74
C THR A 231 12.79 -11.12 6.60
N LYS A 232 12.66 -12.45 6.69
CA LYS A 232 11.94 -13.25 5.68
C LYS A 232 10.46 -12.88 5.63
N TRP A 233 9.80 -12.78 6.79
CA TRP A 233 8.39 -12.39 6.86
C TRP A 233 8.16 -10.94 6.46
N PHE A 234 9.12 -10.06 6.71
CA PHE A 234 9.09 -8.68 6.23
C PHE A 234 9.01 -8.62 4.70
N TRP A 235 9.91 -9.32 3.98
CA TRP A 235 9.89 -9.32 2.52
C TRP A 235 8.65 -10.02 1.94
N ILE A 236 8.17 -11.08 2.60
CA ILE A 236 6.91 -11.72 2.22
C ILE A 236 5.73 -10.73 2.34
N ALA A 237 5.68 -9.96 3.44
CA ALA A 237 4.63 -8.96 3.63
C ALA A 237 4.65 -7.87 2.55
N ILE A 238 5.83 -7.31 2.25
CA ILE A 238 5.98 -6.28 1.21
C ILE A 238 5.63 -6.84 -0.17
N GLY A 239 6.15 -8.02 -0.51
CA GLY A 239 5.84 -8.69 -1.78
C GLY A 239 4.34 -9.00 -1.93
N TYR A 240 3.69 -9.44 -0.85
CA TYR A 240 2.25 -9.67 -0.82
C TYR A 240 1.45 -8.40 -1.07
N GLN A 241 1.79 -7.29 -0.41
CA GLN A 241 1.11 -6.00 -0.57
C GLN A 241 1.26 -5.44 -1.98
N CYS A 242 2.49 -5.46 -2.54
CA CYS A 242 2.73 -5.03 -3.92
C CYS A 242 2.00 -5.93 -4.93
N GLY A 243 2.07 -7.24 -4.75
CA GLY A 243 1.39 -8.20 -5.62
C GLY A 243 -0.13 -8.04 -5.58
N TYR A 244 -0.70 -7.91 -4.37
CA TYR A 244 -2.14 -7.69 -4.19
C TYR A 244 -2.60 -6.39 -4.86
N ALA A 245 -1.86 -5.29 -4.66
CA ALA A 245 -2.15 -4.00 -5.29
C ALA A 245 -2.11 -4.08 -6.83
N TYR A 246 -1.12 -4.81 -7.36
CA TYR A 246 -0.98 -5.04 -8.80
C TYR A 246 -2.18 -5.81 -9.36
N LEU A 247 -2.59 -6.91 -8.71
CA LEU A 247 -3.73 -7.71 -9.14
C LEU A 247 -5.04 -6.90 -9.11
N VAL A 248 -5.27 -6.12 -8.05
CA VAL A 248 -6.47 -5.27 -7.96
C VAL A 248 -6.46 -4.18 -9.03
N GLY A 249 -5.33 -3.47 -9.23
CA GLY A 249 -5.20 -2.46 -10.27
C GLY A 249 -5.41 -3.03 -11.68
N LEU A 250 -4.87 -4.22 -11.97
CA LEU A 250 -5.06 -4.90 -13.23
C LEU A 250 -6.53 -5.28 -13.45
N VAL A 251 -7.19 -5.84 -12.45
CA VAL A 251 -8.62 -6.18 -12.53
C VAL A 251 -9.45 -4.94 -12.79
N ILE A 252 -9.21 -3.85 -12.07
CA ILE A 252 -9.95 -2.59 -12.27
C ILE A 252 -9.77 -2.09 -13.70
N ASN A 253 -8.51 -1.98 -14.18
CA ASN A 253 -8.26 -1.44 -15.52
C ASN A 253 -8.84 -2.34 -16.62
N GLN A 254 -8.64 -3.64 -16.54
CA GLN A 254 -9.06 -4.56 -17.62
C GLN A 254 -10.57 -4.76 -17.64
N ILE A 255 -11.23 -4.90 -16.49
CA ILE A 255 -12.67 -5.15 -16.46
C ILE A 255 -13.47 -3.86 -16.63
N ALA A 256 -13.15 -2.80 -15.88
CA ALA A 256 -13.86 -1.54 -16.04
C ALA A 256 -13.55 -0.92 -17.42
N GLY A 257 -12.30 -1.00 -17.90
CA GLY A 257 -11.93 -0.51 -19.23
C GLY A 257 -12.63 -1.26 -20.37
N LEU A 258 -12.91 -2.56 -20.21
CA LEU A 258 -13.72 -3.32 -21.17
C LEU A 258 -15.18 -2.85 -21.17
N ILE A 259 -15.73 -2.53 -20.01
CA ILE A 259 -17.13 -2.04 -19.88
C ILE A 259 -17.27 -0.63 -20.43
N THR A 260 -16.30 0.25 -20.20
CA THR A 260 -16.31 1.64 -20.69
C THR A 260 -15.86 1.74 -22.16
N GLY A 261 -15.27 0.70 -22.75
CA GLY A 261 -14.73 0.71 -24.10
C GLY A 261 -13.30 1.29 -24.20
N ASP A 262 -12.66 1.63 -23.07
CA ASP A 262 -11.30 2.18 -23.03
C ASP A 262 -10.22 1.15 -23.35
N THR A 263 -10.50 -0.14 -23.11
CA THR A 263 -9.57 -1.25 -23.39
C THR A 263 -10.20 -2.29 -24.31
N ALA A 264 -9.45 -2.75 -25.29
CA ALA A 264 -9.86 -3.88 -26.15
C ALA A 264 -9.65 -5.19 -25.39
N PHE A 265 -10.44 -6.22 -25.75
CA PHE A 265 -10.26 -7.56 -25.22
C PHE A 265 -8.87 -8.11 -25.61
N ASN A 266 -8.06 -8.43 -24.62
CA ASN A 266 -6.68 -8.89 -24.80
C ASN A 266 -6.31 -9.99 -23.79
N VAL A 267 -5.07 -10.50 -23.87
CA VAL A 267 -4.58 -11.56 -22.96
C VAL A 267 -4.68 -11.13 -21.49
N PHE A 268 -4.45 -9.86 -21.17
CA PHE A 268 -4.55 -9.35 -19.79
C PHE A 268 -5.99 -9.33 -19.28
N THR A 269 -6.98 -9.16 -20.17
CA THR A 269 -8.40 -9.29 -19.80
C THR A 269 -8.73 -10.71 -19.38
N VAL A 270 -8.22 -11.71 -20.09
CA VAL A 270 -8.40 -13.12 -19.69
C VAL A 270 -7.73 -13.40 -18.36
N ILE A 271 -6.53 -12.89 -18.14
CA ILE A 271 -5.83 -13.00 -16.85
C ILE A 271 -6.64 -12.35 -15.74
N ALA A 272 -7.22 -11.16 -15.96
CA ALA A 272 -8.04 -10.46 -14.98
C ALA A 272 -9.29 -11.28 -14.59
N ILE A 273 -9.96 -11.91 -15.57
CA ILE A 273 -11.10 -12.79 -15.31
C ILE A 273 -10.66 -14.01 -14.49
N LEU A 274 -9.54 -14.66 -14.83
CA LEU A 274 -9.00 -15.78 -14.07
C LEU A 274 -8.65 -15.38 -12.63
N ILE A 275 -8.12 -14.17 -12.42
CA ILE A 275 -7.85 -13.63 -11.09
C ILE A 275 -9.15 -13.49 -10.30
N ILE A 276 -10.21 -12.93 -10.89
CA ILE A 276 -11.51 -12.80 -10.22
C ILE A 276 -12.06 -14.16 -9.83
N VAL A 277 -12.07 -15.13 -10.76
CA VAL A 277 -12.53 -16.49 -10.49
C VAL A 277 -11.70 -17.13 -9.37
N GLY A 278 -10.37 -16.97 -9.42
CA GLY A 278 -9.47 -17.42 -8.37
C GLY A 278 -9.75 -16.79 -7.01
N PHE A 279 -10.01 -15.47 -6.97
CA PHE A 279 -10.39 -14.75 -5.75
C PHE A 279 -11.70 -15.27 -5.18
N ILE A 280 -12.74 -15.42 -6.01
CA ILE A 280 -14.04 -15.98 -5.62
C ILE A 280 -13.85 -17.39 -5.08
N TYR A 281 -13.11 -18.24 -5.79
CA TYR A 281 -12.81 -19.60 -5.32
C TYR A 281 -12.12 -19.62 -3.96
N LEU A 282 -11.10 -18.77 -3.75
CA LEU A 282 -10.38 -18.67 -2.48
C LEU A 282 -11.27 -18.14 -1.35
N LEU A 283 -12.20 -17.22 -1.64
CA LEU A 283 -13.15 -16.69 -0.66
C LEU A 283 -14.16 -17.75 -0.20
N PHE A 284 -14.65 -18.61 -1.11
CA PHE A 284 -15.68 -19.63 -0.80
C PHE A 284 -15.10 -20.99 -0.46
N ARG A 285 -13.79 -21.22 -0.65
CA ARG A 285 -13.15 -22.49 -0.29
C ARG A 285 -13.39 -22.80 1.19
N PRO A 286 -13.86 -24.03 1.54
CA PRO A 286 -14.10 -24.41 2.93
C PRO A 286 -12.81 -24.35 3.76
N TYR A 287 -12.95 -23.92 5.00
CA TYR A 287 -11.87 -23.89 5.98
C TYR A 287 -11.46 -25.32 6.31
N LYS A 288 -10.17 -25.66 6.18
CA LYS A 288 -9.65 -26.92 6.73
C LYS A 288 -9.32 -26.67 8.20
N GLU A 289 -10.14 -27.20 9.09
CA GLU A 289 -9.82 -27.23 10.52
C GLU A 289 -8.47 -27.91 10.73
N SER A 290 -7.58 -27.26 11.51
CA SER A 290 -6.37 -27.93 11.95
C SER A 290 -6.79 -28.98 12.99
N LYS A 291 -6.40 -30.23 12.82
CA LYS A 291 -6.66 -31.33 13.76
C LYS A 291 -5.93 -31.18 15.11
N THR A 292 -5.46 -29.99 15.45
CA THR A 292 -4.66 -29.70 16.67
C THR A 292 -5.53 -29.42 17.89
N CYS A 293 -6.86 -29.52 17.79
CA CYS A 293 -7.81 -29.17 18.85
C CYS A 293 -7.97 -30.27 19.93
N LEU A 294 -7.21 -31.36 19.92
CA LEU A 294 -7.36 -32.44 20.90
C LEU A 294 -6.47 -32.30 22.16
N LEU A 295 -5.63 -31.27 22.24
CA LEU A 295 -4.71 -31.12 23.38
C LEU A 295 -5.21 -30.19 24.49
N TYR A 296 -6.36 -29.53 24.29
CA TYR A 296 -6.90 -28.56 25.27
C TYR A 296 -8.09 -29.08 26.11
N THR A 297 -8.48 -30.34 25.96
CA THR A 297 -9.59 -30.94 26.73
C THR A 297 -9.12 -31.90 27.83
N SER A 298 -7.83 -32.01 28.08
CA SER A 298 -7.39 -32.68 29.31
C SER A 298 -7.52 -31.68 30.47
N PRO A 299 -8.33 -31.98 31.49
CA PRO A 299 -8.39 -31.14 32.69
C PRO A 299 -6.98 -31.00 33.28
N SER A 300 -6.64 -29.77 33.63
CA SER A 300 -5.38 -29.49 34.33
C SER A 300 -5.30 -30.34 35.61
N PRO A 301 -4.12 -30.88 35.99
CA PRO A 301 -3.96 -31.58 37.23
C PRO A 301 -4.43 -30.78 38.48
N ARG A 302 -4.56 -29.46 38.35
CA ARG A 302 -5.08 -28.58 39.43
C ARG A 302 -6.60 -28.59 39.54
N ASP A 303 -7.34 -29.06 38.53
CA ASP A 303 -8.81 -29.10 38.59
C ASP A 303 -9.30 -30.38 39.27
N THR A 304 -8.44 -31.39 39.39
CA THR A 304 -8.75 -32.65 40.10
C THR A 304 -8.51 -32.61 41.62
N GLU A 305 -7.84 -31.56 42.14
CA GLU A 305 -7.60 -31.43 43.58
C GLU A 305 -8.68 -30.62 44.34
N ARG A 306 -9.75 -30.19 43.65
CA ARG A 306 -10.85 -29.38 44.24
C ARG A 306 -12.21 -30.07 44.22
N SER A 307 -12.27 -31.38 44.06
CA SER A 307 -13.50 -32.17 44.24
C SER A 307 -13.46 -33.01 45.50
#